data_e9876a1419a4995507052302a8ba13ec
#
_entry.id   e9876a1419a4995507052302a8ba13ec
#
_cell.length_a   1.000
_cell.length_b   1.000
_cell.length_c   1.000
_cell.angle_alpha   90.00
_cell.angle_beta   90.00
_cell.angle_gamma   90.00
#
_symmetry.space_group_name_H-M   'P 1'
#
loop_
_entity.id
_entity.type
_entity.pdbx_description
1 polymer ?
#
loop_
_entity_poly.entity_id
_entity_poly.type
_entity_poly.pdbx_seq_one_letter_code
_entity_poly.pdbx_strand_id
1 'polypeptide(L)'
;MLEEKIILTDNGKRVLAYMQNHDVLLVGKDIGEETGIRGIYPTLHSLVNRGLVEKGEAEVRDFTNNKGETKPKNYQTYRLTEKGRNHVVNL
;
A
#
# COMPACT_ATOMS: atom_id res chain seq x y z
N MET A 1 8.11 29.01 -8.04
CA MET A 1 8.45 27.61 -7.67
C MET A 1 7.57 26.67 -8.48
N LEU A 2 8.20 25.72 -9.13
CA LEU A 2 7.44 24.74 -9.92
C LEU A 2 6.95 23.63 -8.98
N GLU A 3 5.64 23.42 -8.97
CA GLU A 3 5.07 22.28 -8.26
C GLU A 3 5.35 21.01 -9.04
N GLU A 4 5.81 20.00 -8.33
CA GLU A 4 6.00 18.69 -8.93
C GLU A 4 4.64 18.07 -9.20
N LYS A 5 4.35 17.80 -10.46
CA LYS A 5 3.11 17.16 -10.85
C LYS A 5 3.30 15.64 -10.84
N ILE A 6 2.61 14.98 -9.92
CA ILE A 6 2.67 13.53 -9.81
C ILE A 6 1.47 12.94 -10.57
N ILE A 7 1.78 12.11 -11.57
CA ILE A 7 0.77 11.42 -12.36
C ILE A 7 0.76 9.97 -11.90
N LEU A 8 -0.39 9.52 -11.42
CA LEU A 8 -0.58 8.16 -10.95
C LEU A 8 -1.35 7.32 -11.97
N THR A 9 -1.04 6.02 -11.99
CA THR A 9 -1.86 5.06 -12.73
C THR A 9 -3.21 4.92 -12.04
N ASP A 10 -4.19 4.31 -12.72
CA ASP A 10 -5.51 4.06 -12.13
C ASP A 10 -5.39 3.23 -10.85
N ASN A 11 -4.55 2.20 -10.85
CA ASN A 11 -4.32 1.39 -9.67
C ASN A 11 -3.65 2.21 -8.55
N GLY A 12 -2.69 3.05 -8.89
CA GLY A 12 -2.05 3.94 -7.92
C GLY A 12 -3.04 4.88 -7.26
N LYS A 13 -3.96 5.45 -8.04
CA LYS A 13 -5.02 6.31 -7.51
C LYS A 13 -5.94 5.55 -6.57
N ARG A 14 -6.34 4.33 -6.94
CA ARG A 14 -7.24 3.51 -6.13
C ARG A 14 -6.59 3.14 -4.80
N VAL A 15 -5.33 2.75 -4.83
CA VAL A 15 -4.60 2.40 -3.60
C VAL A 15 -4.43 3.62 -2.71
N LEU A 16 -4.03 4.76 -3.29
CA LEU A 16 -3.84 5.98 -2.51
C LEU A 16 -5.15 6.44 -1.87
N ALA A 17 -6.25 6.42 -2.63
CA ALA A 17 -7.57 6.79 -2.12
C ALA A 17 -8.00 5.85 -0.98
N TYR A 18 -7.78 4.55 -1.14
CA TYR A 18 -8.07 3.58 -0.10
C TYR A 18 -7.29 3.90 1.18
N MET A 19 -5.99 4.17 1.05
CA MET A 19 -5.13 4.49 2.19
C MET A 19 -5.51 5.81 2.84
N GLN A 20 -5.96 6.80 2.07
CA GLN A 20 -6.45 8.07 2.62
C GLN A 20 -7.71 7.87 3.46
N ASN A 21 -8.56 6.92 3.10
CA ASN A 21 -9.75 6.55 3.86
C ASN A 21 -9.44 5.64 5.04
N HIS A 22 -8.25 5.05 5.07
CA HIS A 22 -7.78 4.16 6.13
C HIS A 22 -6.35 4.57 6.52
N ASP A 23 -6.23 5.77 7.09
CA ASP A 23 -4.94 6.40 7.39
C ASP A 23 -4.30 5.81 8.64
N VAL A 24 -3.90 4.55 8.52
CA VAL A 24 -3.20 3.77 9.54
C VAL A 24 -2.15 2.89 8.86
N LEU A 25 -1.35 2.22 9.67
CA LEU A 25 -0.41 1.23 9.15
C LEU A 25 -1.18 0.02 8.62
N LEU A 26 -0.99 -0.31 7.34
CA LEU A 26 -1.73 -1.37 6.66
C LEU A 26 -0.77 -2.40 6.09
N VAL A 27 -1.17 -3.67 6.12
CA VAL A 27 -0.41 -4.74 5.47
C VAL A 27 -0.69 -4.69 3.96
N GLY A 28 0.38 -4.75 3.16
CA GLY A 28 0.26 -4.66 1.69
C GLY A 28 -0.68 -5.70 1.11
N LYS A 29 -0.64 -6.93 1.63
CA LYS A 29 -1.55 -7.99 1.21
C LYS A 29 -3.01 -7.60 1.43
N ASP A 30 -3.32 -6.99 2.57
CA ASP A 30 -4.69 -6.55 2.88
C ASP A 30 -5.14 -5.44 1.94
N ILE A 31 -4.26 -4.50 1.61
CA ILE A 31 -4.56 -3.45 0.63
C ILE A 31 -4.93 -4.07 -0.71
N GLY A 32 -4.18 -5.07 -1.14
CA GLY A 32 -4.45 -5.79 -2.38
C GLY A 32 -5.82 -6.47 -2.38
N GLU A 33 -6.14 -7.15 -1.28
CA GLU A 33 -7.43 -7.84 -1.14
C GLU A 33 -8.60 -6.86 -1.12
N GLU A 34 -8.48 -5.77 -0.37
CA GLU A 34 -9.56 -4.79 -0.23
C GLU A 34 -9.78 -3.97 -1.52
N THR A 35 -8.72 -3.68 -2.25
CA THR A 35 -8.83 -2.94 -3.51
C THR A 35 -9.11 -3.85 -4.71
N GLY A 36 -8.93 -5.15 -4.56
CA GLY A 36 -9.09 -6.12 -5.65
C GLY A 36 -7.98 -6.04 -6.69
N ILE A 37 -6.88 -5.40 -6.37
CA ILE A 37 -5.77 -5.22 -7.32
C ILE A 37 -4.81 -6.40 -7.23
N ARG A 38 -4.63 -7.08 -8.34
CA ARG A 38 -3.61 -8.10 -8.48
C ARG A 38 -2.24 -7.41 -8.64
N GLY A 39 -1.20 -8.03 -8.10
CA GLY A 39 0.12 -7.43 -8.19
C GLY A 39 0.20 -6.11 -7.45
N ILE A 40 -0.33 -6.08 -6.23
CA ILE A 40 -0.38 -4.87 -5.41
C ILE A 40 1.00 -4.30 -5.11
N TYR A 41 2.02 -5.16 -4.98
CA TYR A 41 3.35 -4.72 -4.55
C TYR A 41 4.03 -3.77 -5.55
N PRO A 42 4.00 -4.00 -6.87
CA PRO A 42 4.52 -3.02 -7.82
C PRO A 42 3.83 -1.66 -7.70
N THR A 43 2.52 -1.64 -7.46
CA THR A 43 1.77 -0.40 -7.27
C THR A 43 2.22 0.32 -6.00
N LEU A 44 2.32 -0.41 -4.88
CA LEU A 44 2.80 0.15 -3.62
C LEU A 44 4.23 0.65 -3.74
N HIS A 45 5.09 -0.11 -4.42
CA HIS A 45 6.48 0.27 -4.63
C HIS A 45 6.58 1.59 -5.42
N SER A 46 5.75 1.74 -6.44
CA SER A 46 5.68 2.99 -7.21
C SER A 46 5.28 4.17 -6.30
N LEU A 47 4.30 3.98 -5.43
CA LEU A 47 3.86 5.02 -4.49
C LEU A 47 4.97 5.37 -3.48
N VAL A 48 5.72 4.38 -3.02
CA VAL A 48 6.87 4.61 -2.15
C VAL A 48 7.93 5.44 -2.86
N ASN A 49 8.24 5.11 -4.12
CA ASN A 49 9.23 5.84 -4.92
C ASN A 49 8.82 7.28 -5.15
N ARG A 50 7.53 7.57 -5.18
CA ARG A 50 7.01 8.92 -5.35
C ARG A 50 6.90 9.69 -4.03
N GLY A 51 7.24 9.05 -2.90
CA GLY A 51 7.18 9.68 -1.59
C GLY A 51 5.78 9.84 -1.01
N LEU A 52 4.79 9.15 -1.58
CA LEU A 52 3.39 9.23 -1.12
C LEU A 52 3.08 8.20 -0.04
N VAL A 53 3.82 7.11 -0.02
CA VAL A 53 3.66 5.99 0.90
C VAL A 53 5.04 5.62 1.43
N GLU A 54 5.10 5.14 2.66
CA GLU A 54 6.35 4.62 3.22
C GLU A 54 6.13 3.23 3.81
N LYS A 55 7.19 2.45 3.86
CA LYS A 55 7.17 1.12 4.46
C LYS A 55 7.26 1.23 5.97
N GLY A 56 6.46 0.42 6.67
CA GLY A 56 6.56 0.28 8.11
C GLY A 56 7.23 -1.03 8.49
N GLU A 57 7.20 -1.36 9.78
CA GLU A 57 7.72 -2.63 10.26
C GLU A 57 6.86 -3.79 9.78
N ALA A 58 7.51 -4.91 9.46
CA ALA A 58 6.79 -6.10 9.03
C ALA A 58 5.90 -6.62 10.16
N GLU A 59 4.69 -7.03 9.80
CA GLU A 59 3.77 -7.70 10.71
C GLU A 59 3.92 -9.21 10.56
N VAL A 60 3.98 -9.91 11.69
CA VAL A 60 4.08 -11.37 11.68
C VAL A 60 2.68 -11.96 11.81
N ARG A 61 2.30 -12.81 10.86
CA ARG A 61 1.04 -13.55 10.88
C ARG A 61 1.30 -15.02 10.65
N ASP A 62 0.46 -15.86 11.21
CA ASP A 62 0.52 -17.28 10.94
C ASP A 62 -0.03 -17.57 9.54
N PHE A 63 0.73 -18.36 8.82
CA PHE A 63 0.35 -18.81 7.48
C PHE A 63 0.23 -20.32 7.47
N THR A 64 -0.90 -20.85 7.00
CA THR A 64 -1.13 -22.30 6.86
C THR A 64 -1.00 -22.67 5.39
N ASN A 65 -0.07 -23.60 5.10
CA ASN A 65 0.16 -24.06 3.74
C ASN A 65 -0.84 -25.17 3.35
N ASN A 66 -0.71 -25.67 2.12
CA ASN A 66 -1.61 -26.72 1.59
C ASN A 66 -1.52 -28.04 2.34
N LYS A 67 -0.45 -28.25 3.10
CA LYS A 67 -0.26 -29.47 3.90
C LYS A 67 -0.82 -29.33 5.31
N GLY A 68 -1.44 -28.18 5.62
CA GLY A 68 -1.96 -27.91 6.96
C GLY A 68 -0.92 -27.47 7.98
N GLU A 69 0.31 -27.21 7.54
CA GLU A 69 1.37 -26.74 8.44
C GLU A 69 1.22 -25.23 8.64
N THR A 70 1.27 -24.78 9.88
CA THR A 70 1.18 -23.36 10.23
C THR A 70 2.57 -22.85 10.62
N LYS A 71 3.00 -21.78 9.95
CA LYS A 71 4.30 -21.15 10.20
C LYS A 71 4.14 -19.64 10.26
N PRO A 72 4.94 -18.93 11.07
CA PRO A 72 4.92 -17.48 11.06
C PRO A 72 5.49 -16.96 9.75
N LYS A 73 4.87 -15.90 9.21
CA LYS A 73 5.30 -15.25 7.98
C LYS A 73 5.30 -13.74 8.18
N ASN A 74 6.32 -13.08 7.68
CA ASN A 74 6.44 -11.63 7.74
C ASN A 74 5.71 -10.98 6.55
N TYR A 75 4.87 -10.00 6.85
CA TYR A 75 4.14 -9.23 5.85
C TYR A 75 4.57 -7.78 5.91
N GLN A 76 4.96 -7.22 4.78
CA GLN A 76 5.35 -5.82 4.69
C GLN A 76 4.14 -4.92 4.94
N THR A 77 4.33 -3.89 5.77
CA THR A 77 3.32 -2.88 6.04
C THR A 77 3.64 -1.58 5.31
N TYR A 78 2.61 -0.77 5.12
CA TYR A 78 2.70 0.51 4.43
C TYR A 78 1.81 1.53 5.13
N ARG A 79 2.22 2.79 5.09
CA ARG A 79 1.41 3.89 5.60
C ARG A 79 1.61 5.12 4.73
N LEU A 80 0.67 6.06 4.80
CA LEU A 80 0.81 7.31 4.08
C LEU A 80 1.92 8.15 4.68
N THR A 81 2.65 8.86 3.80
CA THR A 81 3.46 9.99 4.22
C THR A 81 2.55 11.21 4.33
N GLU A 82 3.05 12.31 4.88
CA GLU A 82 2.31 13.57 4.89
C GLU A 82 1.95 13.99 3.45
N LYS A 83 2.89 13.85 2.52
CA LYS A 83 2.67 14.13 1.11
C LYS A 83 1.56 13.28 0.52
N GLY A 84 1.53 11.98 0.86
CA GLY A 84 0.47 11.09 0.38
C GLY A 84 -0.89 11.40 0.97
N ARG A 85 -0.92 11.80 2.24
CA ARG A 85 -2.17 12.19 2.90
C ARG A 85 -2.78 13.42 2.27
N ASN A 86 -1.95 14.36 1.83
CA ASN A 86 -2.38 15.64 1.27
C ASN A 86 -2.53 15.64 -0.25
N HIS A 87 -2.13 14.55 -0.91
CA HIS A 87 -2.25 14.46 -2.36
C HIS A 87 -3.70 14.32 -2.79
N VAL A 88 -4.12 15.18 -3.73
CA VAL A 88 -5.49 15.14 -4.27
C VAL A 88 -5.59 14.02 -5.29
N VAL A 89 -6.49 13.06 -5.04
CA VAL A 89 -6.74 11.94 -5.94
C VAL A 89 -8.03 12.20 -6.72
N ASN A 90 -7.90 12.27 -8.03
CA ASN A 90 -9.06 12.41 -8.92
C ASN A 90 -9.35 11.05 -9.56
N LEU A 91 -10.43 10.45 -9.10
CA LEU A 91 -10.89 9.17 -9.63
C LEU A 91 -11.91 9.36 -10.75
#